data_df0df706d92c097b9a08ee3bcfc30605
#
_entry.id   df0df706d92c097b9a08ee3bcfc30605
#
_cell.length_a   1.000
_cell.length_b   1.000
_cell.length_c   1.000
_cell.angle_alpha   90.00
_cell.angle_beta   90.00
_cell.angle_gamma   90.00
#
_symmetry.space_group_name_H-M   'P 1'
#
loop_
_entity.id
_entity.type
_entity.pdbx_description
1 polymer ?
#
loop_
_entity_poly.entity_id
_entity_poly.type
_entity_poly.pdbx_seq_one_letter_code
_entity_poly.pdbx_strand_id
1 'polypeptide(L)'
;MCIRDSRKAIIDLAANRIPKDRALVGDLVQAGDTVVLVTPIDTGAPKGRLILPQVQAIRELLDAHAKCLVVQQDRVAESIAELRHPPKLVMADSQVIMDVAAQTPEDIPLTTFSIQMAYSKADVIEMARGTAALASLEDGDRVLICETCSHHPQKDDIGRIKIPRWLRQKTGKDLQIEVAVGKDFPVDLTPYKVLIQCGGCVVTRRHMLMRLRAAHAQNVPMTNYGLTISYLQGVLERVLLCHPEALKAYRDALTK
;
A
#
# COMPACT_ATOMS: atom_id res chain seq x y z
N MET A 1 -11.13 -2.03 44.45
CA MET A 1 -10.22 -1.91 43.28
C MET A 1 -10.42 -0.52 42.69
N CYS A 2 -9.39 0.31 42.70
CA CYS A 2 -9.47 1.70 42.22
C CYS A 2 -9.45 1.73 40.68
N ILE A 3 -10.15 2.69 40.06
CA ILE A 3 -10.14 2.89 38.58
C ILE A 3 -8.70 3.01 38.06
N ARG A 4 -7.78 3.58 38.86
CA ARG A 4 -6.37 3.71 38.55
C ARG A 4 -5.67 2.35 38.46
N ASP A 5 -5.99 1.42 39.35
CA ASP A 5 -5.39 0.07 39.37
C ASP A 5 -5.91 -0.78 38.20
N SER A 6 -7.20 -0.66 37.89
CA SER A 6 -7.80 -1.32 36.72
C SER A 6 -7.20 -0.80 35.41
N ARG A 7 -7.01 0.53 35.30
CA ARG A 7 -6.39 1.13 34.11
C ARG A 7 -4.93 0.66 33.95
N LYS A 8 -4.17 0.61 35.03
CA LYS A 8 -2.78 0.13 35.00
C LYS A 8 -2.72 -1.34 34.60
N ALA A 9 -3.55 -2.19 35.21
CA ALA A 9 -3.62 -3.62 34.86
C ALA A 9 -4.01 -3.84 33.38
N ILE A 10 -4.96 -3.05 32.85
CA ILE A 10 -5.34 -3.11 31.43
C ILE A 10 -4.16 -2.70 30.54
N ILE A 11 -3.46 -1.62 30.87
CA ILE A 11 -2.31 -1.15 30.11
C ILE A 11 -1.20 -2.21 30.12
N ASP A 12 -0.87 -2.77 31.28
CA ASP A 12 0.20 -3.77 31.44
C ASP A 12 -0.14 -5.08 30.70
N LEU A 13 -1.39 -5.51 30.74
CA LEU A 13 -1.86 -6.69 30.00
C LEU A 13 -1.93 -6.45 28.48
N ALA A 14 -2.25 -5.23 28.05
CA ALA A 14 -2.39 -4.86 26.64
C ALA A 14 -1.06 -4.52 25.98
N ALA A 15 -0.08 -3.98 26.75
CA ALA A 15 1.18 -3.45 26.23
C ALA A 15 1.94 -4.43 25.32
N ASN A 16 1.88 -5.75 25.62
CA ASN A 16 2.52 -6.79 24.84
C ASN A 16 1.60 -7.47 23.79
N ARG A 17 0.32 -7.10 23.74
CA ARG A 17 -0.69 -7.71 22.85
C ARG A 17 -1.18 -6.78 21.75
N ILE A 18 -0.93 -5.48 21.88
CA ILE A 18 -1.28 -4.49 20.85
C ILE A 18 -0.08 -4.36 19.93
N PRO A 19 -0.22 -4.64 18.62
CA PRO A 19 0.86 -4.39 17.67
C PRO A 19 1.25 -2.91 17.74
N LYS A 20 2.55 -2.64 17.92
CA LYS A 20 3.06 -1.26 17.86
C LYS A 20 2.81 -0.71 16.46
N ASP A 21 2.35 0.52 16.40
CA ASP A 21 2.27 1.24 15.13
C ASP A 21 3.68 1.43 14.57
N ARG A 22 3.83 1.22 13.26
CA ARG A 22 5.04 1.52 12.51
C ARG A 22 4.84 2.84 11.79
N ALA A 23 5.90 3.59 11.63
CA ALA A 23 5.85 4.79 10.81
C ALA A 23 5.49 4.43 9.36
N LEU A 24 4.83 5.36 8.67
CA LEU A 24 4.55 5.22 7.24
C LEU A 24 5.81 5.47 6.42
N VAL A 25 6.57 6.51 6.78
CA VAL A 25 7.78 6.96 6.08
C VAL A 25 8.90 7.38 7.03
N GLY A 26 8.59 7.64 8.29
CA GLY A 26 9.55 8.17 9.27
C GLY A 26 10.79 7.28 9.46
N ASP A 27 10.64 5.95 9.34
CA ASP A 27 11.75 4.99 9.47
C ASP A 27 12.71 4.99 8.25
N LEU A 28 12.33 5.63 7.14
CA LEU A 28 13.12 5.68 5.90
C LEU A 28 13.97 6.95 5.77
N VAL A 29 13.82 7.92 6.67
CA VAL A 29 14.41 9.25 6.56
C VAL A 29 15.13 9.66 7.84
N GLN A 30 16.02 10.64 7.70
CA GLN A 30 16.73 11.29 8.79
C GLN A 30 16.49 12.81 8.75
N ALA A 31 16.79 13.49 9.85
CA ALA A 31 16.70 14.94 9.91
C ALA A 31 17.53 15.60 8.78
N GLY A 32 16.92 16.53 8.06
CA GLY A 32 17.54 17.24 6.93
C GLY A 32 17.35 16.59 5.58
N ASP A 33 16.95 15.30 5.50
CA ASP A 33 16.62 14.64 4.24
C ASP A 33 15.48 15.38 3.49
N THR A 34 15.45 15.25 2.18
CA THR A 34 14.36 15.74 1.32
C THR A 34 13.62 14.57 0.70
N VAL A 35 12.30 14.56 0.80
CA VAL A 35 11.42 13.57 0.17
C VAL A 35 10.48 14.28 -0.81
N VAL A 36 10.36 13.73 -2.01
CA VAL A 36 9.37 14.19 -3.01
C VAL A 36 8.11 13.34 -2.87
N LEU A 37 6.99 14.00 -2.57
CA LEU A 37 5.68 13.37 -2.47
C LEU A 37 4.87 13.71 -3.73
N VAL A 38 4.53 12.70 -4.52
CA VAL A 38 3.82 12.90 -5.79
C VAL A 38 2.34 12.59 -5.59
N THR A 39 1.53 13.65 -5.65
CA THR A 39 0.10 13.60 -5.39
C THR A 39 -0.67 14.11 -6.61
N PRO A 40 -1.28 13.20 -7.40
CA PRO A 40 -2.11 13.62 -8.52
C PRO A 40 -3.36 14.35 -8.04
N ILE A 41 -4.00 15.09 -8.93
CA ILE A 41 -5.32 15.64 -8.66
C ILE A 41 -6.33 14.49 -8.69
N ASP A 42 -6.74 14.05 -7.53
CA ASP A 42 -7.71 12.97 -7.36
C ASP A 42 -9.11 13.56 -7.16
N THR A 43 -9.99 13.32 -8.12
CA THR A 43 -11.40 13.76 -8.06
C THR A 43 -12.21 13.00 -7.00
N GLY A 44 -11.73 11.85 -6.54
CA GLY A 44 -12.32 11.08 -5.44
C GLY A 44 -11.96 11.65 -4.06
N ALA A 45 -10.93 12.50 -3.97
CA ALA A 45 -10.61 13.19 -2.74
C ALA A 45 -11.60 14.34 -2.45
N PRO A 46 -11.92 14.62 -1.18
CA PRO A 46 -12.73 15.78 -0.85
C PRO A 46 -12.10 17.06 -1.36
N LYS A 47 -12.91 17.96 -1.95
CA LYS A 47 -12.43 19.23 -2.54
C LYS A 47 -11.55 20.00 -1.55
N GLY A 48 -10.37 20.42 -2.00
CA GLY A 48 -9.42 21.19 -1.21
C GLY A 48 -8.67 20.38 -0.14
N ARG A 49 -8.68 19.04 -0.22
CA ARG A 49 -7.99 18.17 0.75
C ARG A 49 -7.10 17.16 0.04
N LEU A 50 -6.08 16.72 0.76
CA LEU A 50 -5.30 15.53 0.44
C LEU A 50 -5.94 14.30 1.10
N ILE A 51 -5.66 13.10 0.59
CA ILE A 51 -6.09 11.86 1.22
C ILE A 51 -5.23 11.52 2.45
N LEU A 52 -5.76 10.73 3.34
CA LEU A 52 -5.13 10.44 4.64
C LEU A 52 -3.67 9.95 4.56
N PRO A 53 -3.27 9.02 3.67
CA PRO A 53 -1.87 8.61 3.57
C PRO A 53 -0.91 9.75 3.20
N GLN A 54 -1.35 10.66 2.34
CA GLN A 54 -0.54 11.83 1.94
C GLN A 54 -0.34 12.78 3.12
N VAL A 55 -1.40 13.10 3.85
CA VAL A 55 -1.33 13.94 5.06
C VAL A 55 -0.47 13.30 6.15
N GLN A 56 -0.62 11.98 6.36
CA GLN A 56 0.19 11.24 7.32
C GLN A 56 1.67 11.28 6.97
N ALA A 57 2.03 11.06 5.69
CA ALA A 57 3.41 11.13 5.24
C ALA A 57 4.03 12.52 5.47
N ILE A 58 3.31 13.59 5.10
CA ILE A 58 3.76 14.96 5.35
C ILE A 58 4.00 15.19 6.85
N ARG A 59 3.08 14.76 7.70
CA ARG A 59 3.19 14.92 9.15
C ARG A 59 4.39 14.16 9.71
N GLU A 60 4.61 12.90 9.32
CA GLU A 60 5.74 12.11 9.80
C GLU A 60 7.09 12.66 9.33
N LEU A 61 7.18 13.19 8.10
CA LEU A 61 8.38 13.85 7.61
C LEU A 61 8.72 15.11 8.44
N LEU A 62 7.71 15.91 8.79
CA LEU A 62 7.90 17.07 9.67
C LEU A 62 8.34 16.65 11.08
N ASP A 63 7.75 15.59 11.64
CA ASP A 63 8.13 15.06 12.95
C ASP A 63 9.57 14.51 12.95
N ALA A 64 10.04 13.98 11.82
CA ALA A 64 11.42 13.53 11.61
C ALA A 64 12.40 14.66 11.27
N HIS A 65 11.98 15.92 11.28
CA HIS A 65 12.77 17.08 10.83
C HIS A 65 13.30 16.95 9.39
N ALA A 66 12.62 16.17 8.55
CA ALA A 66 12.88 16.07 7.12
C ALA A 66 12.08 17.13 6.35
N LYS A 67 12.49 17.36 5.11
CA LYS A 67 11.79 18.26 4.18
C LYS A 67 10.90 17.46 3.27
N CYS A 68 9.71 17.96 2.95
CA CYS A 68 8.87 17.36 1.91
C CYS A 68 8.55 18.37 0.80
N LEU A 69 8.73 17.95 -0.44
CA LEU A 69 8.29 18.67 -1.62
C LEU A 69 7.09 17.92 -2.19
N VAL A 70 5.93 18.59 -2.24
CA VAL A 70 4.69 17.98 -2.73
C VAL A 70 4.42 18.50 -4.14
N VAL A 71 4.34 17.59 -5.10
CA VAL A 71 4.22 17.92 -6.52
C VAL A 71 3.21 17.03 -7.24
N GLN A 72 2.77 17.44 -8.41
CA GLN A 72 2.02 16.59 -9.34
C GLN A 72 2.95 15.71 -10.17
N GLN A 73 2.41 14.66 -10.78
CA GLN A 73 3.18 13.67 -11.54
C GLN A 73 3.96 14.25 -12.74
N ASP A 74 3.49 15.33 -13.33
CA ASP A 74 4.13 16.00 -14.48
C ASP A 74 5.30 16.92 -14.09
N ARG A 75 5.55 17.10 -12.80
CA ARG A 75 6.58 17.98 -12.26
C ARG A 75 7.75 17.27 -11.58
N VAL A 76 7.78 15.95 -11.62
CA VAL A 76 8.75 15.16 -10.85
C VAL A 76 10.18 15.42 -11.29
N ALA A 77 10.48 15.32 -12.61
CA ALA A 77 11.83 15.51 -13.13
C ALA A 77 12.35 16.94 -12.88
N GLU A 78 11.53 17.96 -13.17
CA GLU A 78 11.84 19.36 -12.91
C GLU A 78 12.15 19.59 -11.42
N SER A 79 11.27 19.12 -10.56
CA SER A 79 11.41 19.29 -9.11
C SER A 79 12.65 18.60 -8.55
N ILE A 80 13.03 17.43 -9.06
CA ILE A 80 14.27 16.75 -8.66
C ILE A 80 15.49 17.55 -9.13
N ALA A 81 15.46 18.10 -10.35
CA ALA A 81 16.57 18.86 -10.92
C ALA A 81 16.83 20.19 -10.17
N GLU A 82 15.79 20.79 -9.57
CA GLU A 82 15.89 22.03 -8.78
C GLU A 82 16.46 21.80 -7.37
N LEU A 83 16.53 20.56 -6.91
CA LEU A 83 17.09 20.25 -5.59
C LEU A 83 18.61 20.35 -5.61
N ARG A 84 19.18 20.98 -4.55
CA ARG A 84 20.64 21.07 -4.38
C ARG A 84 21.30 19.67 -4.24
N HIS A 85 20.60 18.72 -3.70
CA HIS A 85 21.03 17.33 -3.50
C HIS A 85 19.89 16.40 -3.91
N PRO A 86 20.19 15.19 -4.45
CA PRO A 86 19.17 14.20 -4.77
C PRO A 86 18.24 13.95 -3.57
N PRO A 87 16.93 13.77 -3.79
CA PRO A 87 16.03 13.44 -2.71
C PRO A 87 16.35 12.05 -2.15
N LYS A 88 16.14 11.87 -0.85
CA LYS A 88 16.29 10.58 -0.17
C LYS A 88 15.31 9.53 -0.69
N LEU A 89 14.13 9.96 -1.09
CA LEU A 89 13.02 9.11 -1.51
C LEU A 89 12.04 9.91 -2.37
N VAL A 90 11.50 9.26 -3.39
CA VAL A 90 10.28 9.68 -4.09
C VAL A 90 9.15 8.74 -3.68
N MET A 91 8.03 9.28 -3.19
CA MET A 91 6.85 8.50 -2.82
C MET A 91 5.63 9.01 -3.58
N ALA A 92 5.00 8.13 -4.35
CA ALA A 92 3.95 8.49 -5.28
C ALA A 92 2.60 7.83 -4.95
N ASP A 93 1.52 8.41 -5.45
CA ASP A 93 0.27 7.69 -5.59
C ASP A 93 0.44 6.54 -6.60
N SER A 94 -0.11 5.38 -6.26
CA SER A 94 0.06 4.17 -7.09
C SER A 94 -0.54 4.32 -8.49
N GLN A 95 -1.52 5.21 -8.68
CA GLN A 95 -2.17 5.41 -9.98
C GLN A 95 -1.24 6.05 -11.02
N VAL A 96 -0.27 6.84 -10.57
CA VAL A 96 0.67 7.57 -11.43
C VAL A 96 2.10 7.02 -11.38
N ILE A 97 2.27 5.84 -10.80
CA ILE A 97 3.60 5.28 -10.53
C ILE A 97 4.44 5.08 -11.80
N MET A 98 3.83 4.77 -12.94
CA MET A 98 4.52 4.64 -14.23
C MET A 98 5.15 5.96 -14.67
N ASP A 99 4.34 7.03 -14.65
CA ASP A 99 4.78 8.37 -15.05
C ASP A 99 5.90 8.87 -14.13
N VAL A 100 5.76 8.59 -12.83
CA VAL A 100 6.76 8.96 -11.82
C VAL A 100 8.04 8.13 -11.97
N ALA A 101 7.93 6.83 -12.22
CA ALA A 101 9.09 5.96 -12.44
C ALA A 101 9.90 6.38 -13.67
N ALA A 102 9.23 6.78 -14.75
CA ALA A 102 9.88 7.27 -15.97
C ALA A 102 10.66 8.58 -15.76
N GLN A 103 10.26 9.40 -14.78
CA GLN A 103 10.85 10.70 -14.47
C GLN A 103 11.85 10.66 -13.31
N THR A 104 11.88 9.57 -12.54
CA THR A 104 12.75 9.44 -11.37
C THR A 104 14.02 8.68 -11.76
N PRO A 105 15.23 9.24 -11.61
CA PRO A 105 16.50 8.54 -11.82
C PRO A 105 16.56 7.20 -11.06
N GLU A 106 17.23 6.20 -11.63
CA GLU A 106 17.23 4.83 -11.07
C GLU A 106 17.94 4.72 -9.72
N ASP A 107 18.90 5.60 -9.45
CA ASP A 107 19.62 5.68 -8.18
C ASP A 107 18.81 6.33 -7.05
N ILE A 108 17.68 6.98 -7.37
CA ILE A 108 16.78 7.55 -6.36
C ILE A 108 15.74 6.50 -5.97
N PRO A 109 15.65 6.15 -4.67
CA PRO A 109 14.63 5.24 -4.18
C PRO A 109 13.21 5.72 -4.48
N LEU A 110 12.37 4.80 -4.96
CA LEU A 110 10.98 5.06 -5.33
C LEU A 110 10.04 4.08 -4.63
N THR A 111 8.94 4.58 -4.09
CA THR A 111 7.88 3.73 -3.52
C THR A 111 6.50 4.38 -3.69
N THR A 112 5.44 3.74 -3.17
CA THR A 112 4.09 4.30 -3.21
C THR A 112 3.48 4.45 -1.82
N PHE A 113 2.56 5.41 -1.65
CA PHE A 113 1.80 5.55 -0.40
C PHE A 113 1.11 4.23 0.00
N SER A 114 0.58 3.49 -0.96
CA SER A 114 -0.12 2.24 -0.70
C SER A 114 0.82 1.11 -0.24
N ILE A 115 2.04 1.02 -0.77
CA ILE A 115 3.07 0.07 -0.29
C ILE A 115 3.51 0.46 1.13
N GLN A 116 3.70 1.74 1.39
CA GLN A 116 4.04 2.21 2.74
C GLN A 116 2.89 1.97 3.74
N MET A 117 1.64 2.04 3.31
CA MET A 117 0.50 1.62 4.13
C MET A 117 0.54 0.12 4.46
N ALA A 118 0.96 -0.74 3.51
CA ALA A 118 1.16 -2.17 3.79
C ALA A 118 2.30 -2.39 4.81
N TYR A 119 3.40 -1.65 4.69
CA TYR A 119 4.50 -1.68 5.66
C TYR A 119 4.05 -1.23 7.05
N SER A 120 3.37 -0.09 7.14
CA SER A 120 2.94 0.50 8.41
C SER A 120 1.84 -0.31 9.08
N LYS A 121 0.79 -0.70 8.34
CA LYS A 121 -0.44 -1.27 8.91
C LYS A 121 -0.59 -2.78 8.75
N ALA A 122 0.21 -3.42 7.91
CA ALA A 122 0.12 -4.87 7.69
C ALA A 122 1.49 -5.54 7.82
N ASP A 123 1.78 -6.45 6.91
CA ASP A 123 3.07 -7.08 6.70
C ASP A 123 3.40 -7.02 5.20
N VAL A 124 4.28 -6.09 4.83
CA VAL A 124 4.65 -5.85 3.44
C VAL A 124 5.36 -7.07 2.82
N ILE A 125 6.08 -7.86 3.62
CA ILE A 125 6.79 -9.06 3.16
C ILE A 125 5.78 -10.12 2.73
N GLU A 126 4.79 -10.41 3.59
CA GLU A 126 3.73 -11.37 3.26
C GLU A 126 2.86 -10.89 2.09
N MET A 127 2.54 -9.60 2.03
CA MET A 127 1.78 -9.04 0.92
C MET A 127 2.56 -9.04 -0.39
N ALA A 128 3.87 -8.80 -0.38
CA ALA A 128 4.73 -8.93 -1.55
C ALA A 128 4.80 -10.40 -2.02
N ARG A 129 4.94 -11.35 -1.09
CA ARG A 129 4.85 -12.78 -1.41
C ARG A 129 3.52 -13.11 -2.08
N GLY A 130 2.40 -12.62 -1.53
CA GLY A 130 1.07 -12.82 -2.09
C GLY A 130 0.88 -12.21 -3.48
N THR A 131 1.66 -11.18 -3.84
CA THR A 131 1.61 -10.57 -5.18
C THR A 131 2.04 -11.53 -6.29
N ALA A 132 2.92 -12.50 -5.98
CA ALA A 132 3.37 -13.50 -6.96
C ALA A 132 2.20 -14.36 -7.48
N ALA A 133 1.13 -14.54 -6.70
CA ALA A 133 -0.06 -15.28 -7.14
C ALA A 133 -0.77 -14.62 -8.34
N LEU A 134 -0.56 -13.34 -8.59
CA LEU A 134 -1.10 -12.66 -9.76
C LEU A 134 -0.49 -13.17 -11.08
N ALA A 135 0.71 -13.74 -11.05
CA ALA A 135 1.36 -14.33 -12.22
C ALA A 135 0.78 -15.70 -12.62
N SER A 136 0.10 -16.38 -11.70
CA SER A 136 -0.46 -17.73 -11.91
C SER A 136 -2.00 -17.71 -12.02
N LEU A 137 -2.60 -16.58 -12.35
CA LEU A 137 -4.05 -16.47 -12.55
C LEU A 137 -4.45 -17.13 -13.88
N GLU A 138 -5.52 -17.92 -13.83
CA GLU A 138 -6.10 -18.64 -14.96
C GLU A 138 -7.54 -18.25 -15.22
N ASP A 139 -8.10 -18.72 -16.36
CA ASP A 139 -9.50 -18.43 -16.69
C ASP A 139 -10.44 -19.06 -15.65
N GLY A 140 -11.40 -18.26 -15.20
CA GLY A 140 -12.35 -18.66 -14.17
C GLY A 140 -11.89 -18.43 -12.73
N ASP A 141 -10.61 -18.07 -12.50
CA ASP A 141 -10.12 -17.79 -11.15
C ASP A 141 -10.88 -16.63 -10.50
N ARG A 142 -11.18 -16.81 -9.20
CA ARG A 142 -11.86 -15.80 -8.40
C ARG A 142 -10.85 -14.92 -7.68
N VAL A 143 -11.00 -13.62 -7.85
CA VAL A 143 -10.19 -12.58 -7.19
C VAL A 143 -11.09 -11.73 -6.31
N LEU A 144 -10.74 -11.58 -5.03
CA LEU A 144 -11.48 -10.72 -4.12
C LEU A 144 -10.75 -9.40 -3.89
N ILE A 145 -11.39 -8.31 -4.24
CA ILE A 145 -10.95 -6.97 -3.89
C ILE A 145 -11.56 -6.59 -2.52
N CYS A 146 -10.70 -6.26 -1.56
CA CYS A 146 -11.10 -6.01 -0.18
C CYS A 146 -10.98 -4.53 0.16
N GLU A 147 -12.09 -3.83 0.31
CA GLU A 147 -12.15 -2.44 0.76
C GLU A 147 -12.42 -2.36 2.26
N THR A 148 -11.83 -1.36 2.94
CA THR A 148 -12.03 -1.18 4.40
C THR A 148 -12.99 -0.06 4.75
N CYS A 149 -13.32 0.80 3.81
CA CYS A 149 -14.25 1.91 3.99
C CYS A 149 -15.33 1.91 2.91
N SER A 150 -16.47 2.50 3.24
CA SER A 150 -17.55 2.75 2.29
C SER A 150 -17.37 4.13 1.66
N HIS A 151 -16.31 4.31 0.86
CA HIS A 151 -16.20 5.54 0.07
C HIS A 151 -17.20 5.54 -1.09
N HIS A 152 -17.56 6.71 -1.57
CA HIS A 152 -18.47 6.82 -2.71
C HIS A 152 -17.73 6.43 -4.00
N PRO A 153 -18.09 5.32 -4.69
CA PRO A 153 -17.37 4.89 -5.88
C PRO A 153 -17.47 5.96 -6.98
N GLN A 154 -16.34 6.33 -7.54
CA GLN A 154 -16.25 7.22 -8.70
C GLN A 154 -16.35 6.42 -10.01
N LYS A 155 -16.61 7.09 -11.12
CA LYS A 155 -16.65 6.45 -12.47
C LYS A 155 -15.35 5.69 -12.81
N ASP A 156 -14.22 6.13 -12.25
CA ASP A 156 -12.89 5.57 -12.45
C ASP A 156 -12.29 5.00 -11.15
N ASP A 157 -13.13 4.36 -10.34
CA ASP A 157 -12.70 3.77 -9.06
C ASP A 157 -11.55 2.77 -9.23
N ILE A 158 -10.53 2.90 -8.36
CA ILE A 158 -9.30 2.09 -8.45
C ILE A 158 -9.63 0.61 -8.27
N GLY A 159 -10.36 0.27 -7.20
CA GLY A 159 -10.67 -1.11 -6.83
C GLY A 159 -11.69 -1.76 -7.76
N ARG A 160 -12.73 -1.01 -8.12
CA ARG A 160 -13.89 -1.57 -8.83
C ARG A 160 -13.76 -1.54 -10.35
N ILE A 161 -12.96 -0.62 -10.89
CA ILE A 161 -12.85 -0.41 -12.33
C ILE A 161 -11.42 -0.61 -12.83
N LYS A 162 -10.44 0.13 -12.27
CA LYS A 162 -9.06 0.14 -12.81
C LYS A 162 -8.33 -1.17 -12.58
N ILE A 163 -8.28 -1.67 -11.35
CA ILE A 163 -7.59 -2.94 -11.04
C ILE A 163 -8.20 -4.12 -11.81
N PRO A 164 -9.54 -4.33 -11.84
CA PRO A 164 -10.14 -5.37 -12.67
C PRO A 164 -9.78 -5.29 -14.14
N ARG A 165 -9.81 -4.07 -14.71
CA ARG A 165 -9.43 -3.86 -16.11
C ARG A 165 -7.97 -4.20 -16.36
N TRP A 166 -7.06 -3.70 -15.53
CA TRP A 166 -5.61 -3.95 -15.68
C TRP A 166 -5.25 -5.42 -15.46
N LEU A 167 -5.90 -6.11 -14.51
CA LEU A 167 -5.72 -7.55 -14.31
C LEU A 167 -6.06 -8.33 -15.58
N ARG A 168 -7.25 -8.11 -16.15
CA ARG A 168 -7.68 -8.79 -17.39
C ARG A 168 -6.75 -8.44 -18.56
N GLN A 169 -6.34 -7.19 -18.69
CA GLN A 169 -5.39 -6.77 -19.72
C GLN A 169 -4.01 -7.45 -19.58
N LYS A 170 -3.49 -7.55 -18.36
CA LYS A 170 -2.16 -8.13 -18.11
C LYS A 170 -2.15 -9.64 -18.25
N THR A 171 -3.18 -10.31 -17.77
CA THR A 171 -3.26 -11.78 -17.76
C THR A 171 -3.83 -12.34 -19.05
N GLY A 172 -4.66 -11.57 -19.76
CA GLY A 172 -5.45 -12.06 -20.89
C GLY A 172 -6.55 -13.05 -20.49
N LYS A 173 -6.88 -13.15 -19.18
CA LYS A 173 -7.77 -14.16 -18.60
C LYS A 173 -9.14 -13.60 -18.29
N ASP A 174 -10.16 -14.47 -18.36
CA ASP A 174 -11.51 -14.17 -17.88
C ASP A 174 -11.60 -14.46 -16.37
N LEU A 175 -11.46 -13.40 -15.57
CA LEU A 175 -11.42 -13.48 -14.11
C LEU A 175 -12.76 -13.10 -13.49
N GLN A 176 -13.16 -13.87 -12.47
CA GLN A 176 -14.30 -13.54 -11.63
C GLN A 176 -13.85 -12.61 -10.50
N ILE A 177 -14.13 -11.32 -10.63
CA ILE A 177 -13.66 -10.31 -9.67
C ILE A 177 -14.83 -9.82 -8.83
N GLU A 178 -14.70 -10.01 -7.52
CA GLU A 178 -15.68 -9.61 -6.51
C GLU A 178 -15.12 -8.52 -5.61
N VAL A 179 -16.00 -7.71 -5.01
CA VAL A 179 -15.60 -6.63 -4.09
C VAL A 179 -16.31 -6.81 -2.75
N ALA A 180 -15.54 -6.95 -1.68
CA ALA A 180 -16.04 -6.95 -0.31
C ALA A 180 -15.72 -5.63 0.39
N VAL A 181 -16.73 -5.01 1.02
CA VAL A 181 -16.60 -3.69 1.64
C VAL A 181 -16.78 -3.77 3.15
N GLY A 182 -15.84 -3.21 3.90
CA GLY A 182 -15.97 -3.04 5.35
C GLY A 182 -16.23 -4.37 6.09
N LYS A 183 -17.45 -4.59 6.54
CA LYS A 183 -17.87 -5.78 7.30
C LYS A 183 -18.15 -7.00 6.42
N ASP A 184 -18.30 -6.81 5.11
CA ASP A 184 -18.64 -7.88 4.16
C ASP A 184 -17.41 -8.74 3.79
N PHE A 185 -16.30 -8.59 4.52
CA PHE A 185 -15.12 -9.45 4.37
C PHE A 185 -15.51 -10.90 4.70
N PRO A 186 -15.43 -11.84 3.73
CA PRO A 186 -15.93 -13.20 3.90
C PRO A 186 -15.20 -13.97 5.00
N VAL A 187 -15.93 -14.88 5.66
CA VAL A 187 -15.34 -15.83 6.62
C VAL A 187 -14.59 -16.95 5.88
N ASP A 188 -15.20 -17.47 4.81
CA ASP A 188 -14.58 -18.45 3.92
C ASP A 188 -13.88 -17.74 2.75
N LEU A 189 -12.57 -17.83 2.72
CA LEU A 189 -11.71 -17.24 1.69
C LEU A 189 -11.21 -18.28 0.68
N THR A 190 -11.43 -19.56 0.93
CA THR A 190 -10.91 -20.66 0.11
C THR A 190 -11.35 -20.63 -1.36
N PRO A 191 -12.52 -20.05 -1.75
CA PRO A 191 -12.89 -19.92 -3.15
C PRO A 191 -12.02 -18.95 -3.97
N TYR A 192 -11.22 -18.10 -3.31
CA TYR A 192 -10.46 -17.05 -3.98
C TYR A 192 -9.00 -17.46 -4.19
N LYS A 193 -8.50 -17.25 -5.41
CA LYS A 193 -7.10 -17.46 -5.78
C LYS A 193 -6.17 -16.44 -5.12
N VAL A 194 -6.64 -15.20 -4.99
CA VAL A 194 -5.88 -14.10 -4.37
C VAL A 194 -6.83 -13.02 -3.82
N LEU A 195 -6.41 -12.40 -2.72
CA LEU A 195 -7.08 -11.24 -2.14
C LEU A 195 -6.26 -9.98 -2.42
N ILE A 196 -6.93 -8.91 -2.87
CA ILE A 196 -6.32 -7.61 -3.15
C ILE A 196 -6.89 -6.58 -2.17
N GLN A 197 -6.15 -6.26 -1.14
CA GLN A 197 -6.56 -5.37 -0.07
C GLN A 197 -6.29 -3.90 -0.43
N CYS A 198 -7.22 -3.00 -0.17
CA CYS A 198 -6.97 -1.56 -0.26
C CYS A 198 -5.95 -1.09 0.79
N GLY A 199 -5.48 0.15 0.71
CA GLY A 199 -4.47 0.70 1.63
C GLY A 199 -4.85 0.68 3.12
N GLY A 200 -6.14 0.51 3.45
CA GLY A 200 -6.60 0.43 4.83
C GLY A 200 -6.38 1.72 5.63
N CYS A 201 -6.44 2.88 4.97
CA CYS A 201 -6.09 4.18 5.56
C CYS A 201 -6.92 4.54 6.81
N VAL A 202 -8.18 4.12 6.87
CA VAL A 202 -9.11 4.44 7.96
C VAL A 202 -9.21 3.37 9.06
N VAL A 203 -8.52 2.24 8.91
CA VAL A 203 -8.54 1.15 9.89
C VAL A 203 -7.22 1.03 10.63
N THR A 204 -7.24 0.37 11.79
CA THR A 204 -6.06 0.16 12.61
C THR A 204 -5.17 -0.96 12.05
N ARG A 205 -3.88 -0.94 12.42
CA ARG A 205 -2.94 -2.02 12.15
C ARG A 205 -3.47 -3.39 12.60
N ARG A 206 -4.10 -3.46 13.77
CA ARG A 206 -4.70 -4.69 14.27
C ARG A 206 -5.73 -5.27 13.31
N HIS A 207 -6.59 -4.42 12.75
CA HIS A 207 -7.62 -4.84 11.79
C HIS A 207 -7.00 -5.42 10.51
N MET A 208 -5.99 -4.75 9.97
CA MET A 208 -5.27 -5.24 8.78
C MET A 208 -4.58 -6.58 9.02
N LEU A 209 -3.89 -6.71 10.17
CA LEU A 209 -3.24 -7.97 10.56
C LEU A 209 -4.24 -9.11 10.80
N MET A 210 -5.47 -8.81 11.28
CA MET A 210 -6.52 -9.83 11.41
C MET A 210 -6.94 -10.38 10.04
N ARG A 211 -7.15 -9.52 9.04
CA ARG A 211 -7.48 -9.95 7.67
C ARG A 211 -6.34 -10.78 7.06
N LEU A 212 -5.09 -10.32 7.20
CA LEU A 212 -3.92 -11.04 6.70
C LEU A 212 -3.78 -12.43 7.35
N ARG A 213 -4.00 -12.53 8.67
CA ARG A 213 -3.99 -13.81 9.38
C ARG A 213 -5.12 -14.73 8.95
N ALA A 214 -6.32 -14.20 8.70
CA ALA A 214 -7.45 -14.99 8.21
C ALA A 214 -7.17 -15.57 6.82
N ALA A 215 -6.55 -14.81 5.93
CA ALA A 215 -6.11 -15.25 4.62
C ALA A 215 -5.02 -16.34 4.73
N HIS A 216 -4.00 -16.08 5.55
CA HIS A 216 -2.90 -17.03 5.79
C HIS A 216 -3.38 -18.37 6.38
N ALA A 217 -4.31 -18.33 7.35
CA ALA A 217 -4.88 -19.53 7.98
C ALA A 217 -5.64 -20.43 7.00
N GLN A 218 -6.09 -19.86 5.87
CA GLN A 218 -6.80 -20.58 4.80
C GLN A 218 -5.91 -20.81 3.57
N ASN A 219 -4.61 -20.50 3.65
CA ASN A 219 -3.65 -20.60 2.55
C ASN A 219 -4.04 -19.78 1.31
N VAL A 220 -4.73 -18.66 1.49
CA VAL A 220 -5.11 -17.75 0.40
C VAL A 220 -4.13 -16.59 0.36
N PRO A 221 -3.40 -16.40 -0.76
CA PRO A 221 -2.48 -15.27 -0.92
C PRO A 221 -3.19 -13.93 -0.78
N MET A 222 -2.55 -12.97 -0.12
CA MET A 222 -3.09 -11.62 0.04
C MET A 222 -2.04 -10.60 -0.37
N THR A 223 -2.42 -9.67 -1.22
CA THR A 223 -1.63 -8.50 -1.64
C THR A 223 -2.37 -7.21 -1.37
N ASN A 224 -1.83 -6.06 -1.78
CA ASN A 224 -2.53 -4.79 -1.69
C ASN A 224 -2.57 -4.01 -3.02
N TYR A 225 -3.34 -2.92 -3.06
CA TYR A 225 -3.49 -2.09 -4.25
C TYR A 225 -2.15 -1.61 -4.81
N GLY A 226 -1.25 -1.10 -3.95
CA GLY A 226 0.03 -0.57 -4.40
C GLY A 226 0.93 -1.61 -5.04
N LEU A 227 1.06 -2.77 -4.40
CA LEU A 227 1.81 -3.91 -4.92
C LEU A 227 1.19 -4.44 -6.21
N THR A 228 -0.13 -4.62 -6.23
CA THR A 228 -0.88 -5.07 -7.42
C THR A 228 -0.69 -4.11 -8.59
N ILE A 229 -0.91 -2.82 -8.40
CA ILE A 229 -0.78 -1.82 -9.48
C ILE A 229 0.66 -1.78 -9.99
N SER A 230 1.64 -1.77 -9.09
CA SER A 230 3.06 -1.77 -9.47
C SER A 230 3.47 -3.03 -10.24
N TYR A 231 2.91 -4.20 -9.87
CA TYR A 231 3.09 -5.45 -10.62
C TYR A 231 2.49 -5.35 -12.04
N LEU A 232 1.24 -4.91 -12.12
CA LEU A 232 0.53 -4.81 -13.39
C LEU A 232 1.20 -3.83 -14.36
N GLN A 233 1.80 -2.79 -13.82
CA GLN A 233 2.55 -1.77 -14.56
C GLN A 233 4.04 -2.11 -14.77
N GLY A 234 4.54 -3.24 -14.24
CA GLY A 234 5.91 -3.70 -14.48
C GLY A 234 7.01 -2.96 -13.70
N VAL A 235 6.65 -2.21 -12.65
CA VAL A 235 7.61 -1.44 -11.82
C VAL A 235 7.76 -1.98 -10.39
N LEU A 236 7.15 -3.15 -10.08
CA LEU A 236 7.08 -3.67 -8.72
C LEU A 236 8.46 -3.84 -8.06
N GLU A 237 9.42 -4.40 -8.76
CA GLU A 237 10.75 -4.63 -8.19
C GLU A 237 11.43 -3.31 -7.83
N ARG A 238 11.30 -2.29 -8.67
CA ARG A 238 11.86 -0.96 -8.41
C ARG A 238 11.27 -0.31 -7.16
N VAL A 239 9.95 -0.35 -7.01
CA VAL A 239 9.27 0.28 -5.85
C VAL A 239 9.45 -0.51 -4.55
N LEU A 240 9.90 -1.77 -4.64
CA LEU A 240 10.25 -2.61 -3.49
C LEU A 240 11.73 -2.50 -3.07
N LEU A 241 12.58 -1.77 -3.78
CA LEU A 241 13.98 -1.58 -3.37
C LEU A 241 14.10 -0.96 -1.96
N CYS A 242 13.13 -0.16 -1.53
CA CYS A 242 13.05 0.36 -0.17
C CYS A 242 12.75 -0.73 0.89
N HIS A 243 12.32 -1.92 0.45
CA HIS A 243 11.96 -3.07 1.28
C HIS A 243 12.61 -4.35 0.76
N PRO A 244 13.94 -4.54 0.93
CA PRO A 244 14.70 -5.65 0.31
C PRO A 244 14.16 -7.04 0.67
N GLU A 245 13.69 -7.23 1.91
CA GLU A 245 13.10 -8.49 2.36
C GLU A 245 11.78 -8.79 1.64
N ALA A 246 10.97 -7.76 1.38
CA ALA A 246 9.73 -7.90 0.62
C ALA A 246 10.01 -8.23 -0.85
N LEU A 247 11.01 -7.58 -1.46
CA LEU A 247 11.47 -7.89 -2.82
C LEU A 247 11.95 -9.33 -2.92
N LYS A 248 12.75 -9.77 -1.96
CA LYS A 248 13.21 -11.17 -1.90
C LYS A 248 12.03 -12.14 -1.77
N ALA A 249 11.09 -11.88 -0.86
CA ALA A 249 9.93 -12.73 -0.65
C ALA A 249 9.04 -12.85 -1.90
N TYR A 250 8.91 -11.77 -2.67
CA TYR A 250 8.21 -11.75 -3.96
C TYR A 250 8.93 -12.66 -4.98
N ARG A 251 10.25 -12.46 -5.17
CA ARG A 251 11.07 -13.24 -6.12
C ARG A 251 11.07 -14.74 -5.77
N ASP A 252 11.27 -15.07 -4.49
CA ASP A 252 11.25 -16.46 -3.99
C ASP A 252 9.88 -17.13 -4.24
N ALA A 253 8.80 -16.37 -4.26
CA ALA A 253 7.45 -16.89 -4.50
C ALA A 253 7.15 -17.10 -6.00
N LEU A 254 7.78 -16.34 -6.90
CA LEU A 254 7.65 -16.53 -8.35
C LEU A 254 8.35 -17.81 -8.86
N THR A 255 9.30 -18.34 -8.11
CA THR A 255 10.09 -19.53 -8.49
C THR A 255 9.50 -20.84 -7.99
N LYS A 256 8.41 -20.79 -7.24
CA LYS A 256 7.67 -21.95 -6.70
C LYS A 256 6.45 -22.29 -7.53
#